data_94273cde9d2c6ae65609584357472dfe
#
_entry.id   94273cde9d2c6ae65609584357472dfe
#
_cell.length_a   1.000
_cell.length_b   1.000
_cell.length_c   1.000
_cell.angle_alpha   90.00
_cell.angle_beta   90.00
_cell.angle_gamma   90.00
#
_symmetry.space_group_name_H-M   'P 1'
#
loop_
_entity.id
_entity.type
_entity.pdbx_description
1 polymer ?
#
loop_
_entity_poly.entity_id
_entity_poly.type
_entity_poly.pdbx_seq_one_letter_code
_entity_poly.pdbx_strand_id
1 'polypeptide(L)'
;MAKVALVETKPSRTDFRREFDGAFEFDQYQLCSDPGIKKVLKRDCDIDIDTNIYDWIVLVGSDALKYFTKINSVTEYSGKKVEEKFLPVINPAMLKFKPEARKTWDDSKDSIIKYIKGEIEEVIIDDSIAFGIEDTDECNNFIQQALDHDGDYIALDSETTGLYPRDGYMLGISLCYDGKRGAYISTEAFDETTEELLAKLFKEKIVVFHNAKFDMAFFEYHFNFTFPRFEDTMLLHYLIDENPGGHGLKQLSIKFTPYGDYEKPMYDWMDQYRKEHGILKGDFQWSWIPFDIMKTYAAMDALCTFMLYEKFVKIKQNKKLAWVYDNILIPGCRFLTDTQDNGVPFNRKRLEISQQLMQDDIDKAIATLYENPKISEFEKINGKDFNPNSTVQLRSLLFDYIGLNPTGKKTGTGAHSTDAEVLERLSEQSEVPKLILDIRQKSKIKNTYLDKIIPQLDRDSRLRTGFNLHGTTSGRLSSSGKLNMQQLPRDNPIVKGCIKAAEGHRIVAMDLTTADVYVASILAKDEALMDVFRSGGNFHSTIA
;
A
#
# COMPACT_ATOMS: atom_id res chain seq x y z
N MET A 1 34.03 -23.08 -12.34
CA MET A 1 33.59 -21.85 -11.61
C MET A 1 32.48 -21.24 -12.43
N ALA A 2 31.45 -20.78 -11.77
CA ALA A 2 30.34 -20.11 -12.45
C ALA A 2 30.84 -18.84 -13.17
N LYS A 3 30.34 -18.62 -14.38
CA LYS A 3 30.67 -17.41 -15.15
C LYS A 3 29.70 -16.29 -14.75
N VAL A 4 30.22 -15.20 -14.22
CA VAL A 4 29.44 -14.13 -13.61
C VAL A 4 29.63 -12.81 -14.36
N ALA A 5 28.52 -12.11 -14.64
CA ALA A 5 28.54 -10.69 -15.01
C ALA A 5 28.08 -9.83 -13.84
N LEU A 6 28.67 -8.64 -13.71
CA LEU A 6 28.21 -7.60 -12.81
C LEU A 6 27.83 -6.37 -13.64
N VAL A 7 26.58 -5.92 -13.50
CA VAL A 7 26.07 -4.77 -14.26
C VAL A 7 25.70 -3.65 -13.30
N GLU A 8 26.36 -2.51 -13.44
CA GLU A 8 26.01 -1.27 -12.74
C GLU A 8 25.29 -0.27 -13.67
N THR A 9 24.64 0.74 -13.10
CA THR A 9 23.89 1.73 -13.88
C THR A 9 24.81 2.57 -14.79
N LYS A 10 25.94 3.01 -14.26
CA LYS A 10 26.95 3.82 -14.94
C LYS A 10 28.32 3.63 -14.27
N PRO A 11 29.43 4.00 -14.95
CA PRO A 11 30.77 3.89 -14.36
C PRO A 11 30.82 4.55 -12.97
N SER A 12 31.25 3.79 -11.98
CA SER A 12 31.44 4.24 -10.60
C SER A 12 32.90 4.07 -10.15
N ARG A 13 33.22 4.66 -8.99
CA ARG A 13 34.53 4.46 -8.35
C ARG A 13 34.49 3.28 -7.35
N THR A 14 33.43 2.48 -7.37
CA THR A 14 33.28 1.34 -6.47
C THR A 14 34.15 0.19 -6.93
N ASP A 15 34.99 -0.30 -6.05
CA ASP A 15 35.77 -1.52 -6.28
C ASP A 15 34.94 -2.74 -5.87
N PHE A 16 34.17 -3.26 -6.80
CA PHE A 16 33.28 -4.40 -6.53
C PHE A 16 34.04 -5.69 -6.17
N ARG A 17 35.29 -5.88 -6.62
CA ARG A 17 36.10 -7.02 -6.16
C ARG A 17 36.34 -6.94 -4.65
N ARG A 18 36.66 -5.75 -4.16
CA ARG A 18 36.82 -5.50 -2.73
C ARG A 18 35.49 -5.58 -1.98
N GLU A 19 34.39 -5.05 -2.54
CA GLU A 19 33.06 -5.08 -1.91
C GLU A 19 32.54 -6.51 -1.76
N PHE A 20 32.85 -7.42 -2.68
CA PHE A 20 32.52 -8.85 -2.59
C PHE A 20 33.68 -9.72 -2.02
N ASP A 21 34.68 -9.12 -1.35
CA ASP A 21 35.81 -9.80 -0.68
C ASP A 21 36.61 -10.73 -1.62
N GLY A 22 36.59 -10.49 -2.93
CA GLY A 22 37.22 -11.35 -3.92
C GLY A 22 36.61 -12.77 -4.01
N ALA A 23 35.35 -12.96 -3.58
CA ALA A 23 34.72 -14.26 -3.44
C ALA A 23 34.48 -14.96 -4.79
N PHE A 24 34.41 -14.21 -5.89
CA PHE A 24 34.22 -14.70 -7.26
C PHE A 24 34.76 -13.73 -8.30
N GLU A 25 35.10 -14.23 -9.47
CA GLU A 25 35.48 -13.40 -10.62
C GLU A 25 34.25 -13.04 -11.45
N PHE A 26 34.27 -11.85 -12.06
CA PHE A 26 33.18 -11.37 -12.89
C PHE A 26 33.64 -10.43 -14.01
N ASP A 27 32.87 -10.42 -15.09
CA ASP A 27 32.97 -9.41 -16.13
C ASP A 27 32.10 -8.21 -15.76
N GLN A 28 32.63 -7.00 -15.80
CA GLN A 28 31.94 -5.78 -15.39
C GLN A 28 31.35 -5.01 -16.57
N TYR A 29 30.08 -4.67 -16.49
CA TYR A 29 29.33 -3.91 -17.49
C TYR A 29 28.66 -2.68 -16.87
N GLN A 30 28.35 -1.71 -17.70
CA GLN A 30 27.53 -0.55 -17.34
C GLN A 30 26.31 -0.48 -18.28
N LEU A 31 25.14 -0.07 -17.78
CA LEU A 31 23.98 0.21 -18.63
C LEU A 31 24.24 1.39 -19.54
N CYS A 32 24.93 2.42 -19.02
CA CYS A 32 25.24 3.65 -19.73
C CYS A 32 26.73 3.99 -19.53
N SER A 33 27.44 4.26 -20.60
CA SER A 33 28.87 4.60 -20.57
C SER A 33 29.15 6.03 -20.07
N ASP A 34 28.14 6.93 -20.05
CA ASP A 34 28.29 8.31 -19.56
C ASP A 34 28.23 8.42 -18.04
N PRO A 35 29.36 8.69 -17.35
CA PRO A 35 29.40 8.84 -15.89
C PRO A 35 28.65 10.08 -15.40
N GLY A 36 28.41 11.08 -16.25
CA GLY A 36 27.78 12.36 -15.91
C GLY A 36 26.24 12.31 -15.90
N ILE A 37 25.64 11.24 -16.42
CA ILE A 37 24.19 11.14 -16.53
C ILE A 37 23.53 11.17 -15.13
N LYS A 38 22.51 12.04 -14.95
CA LYS A 38 21.80 12.16 -13.67
C LYS A 38 20.65 11.19 -13.55
N LYS A 39 20.00 10.84 -14.66
CA LYS A 39 18.88 9.90 -14.73
C LYS A 39 19.00 9.09 -16.01
N VAL A 40 19.12 7.78 -15.87
CA VAL A 40 19.23 6.86 -17.01
C VAL A 40 17.82 6.57 -17.53
N LEU A 41 17.60 6.79 -18.84
CA LEU A 41 16.42 6.37 -19.55
C LEU A 41 16.78 5.20 -20.46
N LYS A 42 15.83 4.37 -20.86
CA LYS A 42 16.09 3.21 -21.72
C LYS A 42 16.85 3.57 -23.02
N ARG A 43 16.61 4.76 -23.57
CA ARG A 43 17.31 5.27 -24.76
C ARG A 43 18.78 5.66 -24.53
N ASP A 44 19.17 5.83 -23.27
CA ASP A 44 20.52 6.23 -22.88
C ASP A 44 21.39 5.01 -22.55
N CYS A 45 20.80 3.80 -22.61
CA CYS A 45 21.49 2.55 -22.36
C CYS A 45 22.19 2.09 -23.63
N ASP A 46 23.50 1.88 -23.52
CA ASP A 46 24.40 1.44 -24.59
C ASP A 46 25.11 0.13 -24.27
N ILE A 47 24.60 -0.62 -23.29
CA ILE A 47 25.14 -1.91 -22.86
C ILE A 47 25.06 -2.95 -23.99
N ASP A 48 26.20 -3.59 -24.28
CA ASP A 48 26.31 -4.76 -25.16
C ASP A 48 26.72 -5.97 -24.33
N ILE A 49 25.77 -6.81 -23.97
CA ILE A 49 25.97 -8.02 -23.17
C ILE A 49 25.12 -9.18 -23.70
N ASP A 50 25.77 -10.30 -24.01
CA ASP A 50 25.07 -11.57 -24.22
C ASP A 50 24.83 -12.23 -22.86
N THR A 51 23.62 -12.10 -22.36
CA THR A 51 23.25 -12.68 -21.06
C THR A 51 23.30 -14.20 -21.03
N ASN A 52 23.24 -14.89 -22.18
CA ASN A 52 23.18 -16.36 -22.24
C ASN A 52 24.52 -17.03 -21.91
N ILE A 53 25.62 -16.32 -22.00
CA ILE A 53 26.93 -16.86 -21.69
C ILE A 53 27.28 -16.88 -20.20
N TYR A 54 26.43 -16.24 -19.35
CA TYR A 54 26.62 -16.12 -17.91
C TYR A 54 25.69 -17.03 -17.15
N ASP A 55 26.23 -17.71 -16.13
CA ASP A 55 25.46 -18.49 -15.16
C ASP A 55 24.70 -17.54 -14.20
N TRP A 56 25.37 -16.44 -13.80
CA TRP A 56 24.81 -15.44 -12.91
C TRP A 56 25.06 -14.02 -13.40
N ILE A 57 24.12 -13.12 -13.17
CA ILE A 57 24.24 -11.69 -13.47
C ILE A 57 23.87 -10.87 -12.23
N VAL A 58 24.85 -10.25 -11.62
CA VAL A 58 24.69 -9.38 -10.46
C VAL A 58 24.25 -7.99 -10.95
N LEU A 59 23.06 -7.54 -10.55
CA LEU A 59 22.45 -6.27 -10.96
C LEU A 59 22.57 -5.23 -9.84
N VAL A 60 23.44 -4.24 -10.01
CA VAL A 60 23.72 -3.22 -8.99
C VAL A 60 22.81 -2.01 -9.16
N GLY A 61 21.86 -1.84 -8.24
CA GLY A 61 20.93 -0.72 -8.20
C GLY A 61 19.66 -0.91 -9.00
N SER A 62 18.68 -0.02 -8.76
CA SER A 62 17.31 -0.16 -9.31
C SER A 62 17.25 -0.03 -10.83
N ASP A 63 18.11 0.79 -11.45
CA ASP A 63 18.08 0.97 -12.91
C ASP A 63 18.55 -0.30 -13.64
N ALA A 64 19.62 -0.97 -13.13
CA ALA A 64 20.07 -2.24 -13.66
C ALA A 64 18.99 -3.33 -13.52
N LEU A 65 18.39 -3.46 -12.34
CA LEU A 65 17.29 -4.40 -12.11
C LEU A 65 16.12 -4.16 -13.07
N LYS A 66 15.66 -2.91 -13.17
CA LYS A 66 14.54 -2.54 -14.04
C LYS A 66 14.81 -2.80 -15.52
N TYR A 67 16.05 -2.63 -15.98
CA TYR A 67 16.41 -2.82 -17.38
C TYR A 67 16.23 -4.27 -17.82
N PHE A 68 16.68 -5.23 -16.99
CA PHE A 68 16.65 -6.65 -17.31
C PHE A 68 15.34 -7.35 -16.93
N THR A 69 14.70 -6.95 -15.80
CA THR A 69 13.59 -7.70 -15.20
C THR A 69 12.27 -6.93 -15.10
N LYS A 70 12.25 -5.62 -15.42
CA LYS A 70 11.11 -4.69 -15.22
C LYS A 70 10.73 -4.44 -13.75
N ILE A 71 11.42 -5.02 -12.79
CA ILE A 71 11.22 -4.76 -11.36
C ILE A 71 11.81 -3.40 -10.99
N ASN A 72 11.11 -2.62 -10.16
CA ASN A 72 11.48 -1.23 -9.87
C ASN A 72 12.25 -1.04 -8.54
N SER A 73 12.12 -1.96 -7.59
CA SER A 73 12.69 -1.83 -6.25
C SER A 73 13.81 -2.84 -6.00
N VAL A 74 15.06 -2.39 -6.07
CA VAL A 74 16.20 -3.25 -5.76
C VAL A 74 16.27 -3.62 -4.28
N THR A 75 15.75 -2.78 -3.39
CA THR A 75 15.82 -3.04 -1.93
C THR A 75 15.04 -4.27 -1.52
N GLU A 76 13.91 -4.53 -2.16
CA GLU A 76 13.05 -5.69 -1.89
C GLU A 76 13.68 -7.01 -2.33
N TYR A 77 14.40 -6.98 -3.45
CA TYR A 77 15.01 -8.15 -4.08
C TYR A 77 16.51 -8.29 -3.82
N SER A 78 17.10 -7.38 -3.04
CA SER A 78 18.55 -7.38 -2.81
C SER A 78 19.03 -8.68 -2.16
N GLY A 79 19.96 -9.36 -2.81
CA GLY A 79 20.50 -10.65 -2.36
C GLY A 79 19.63 -11.87 -2.67
N LYS A 80 18.54 -11.72 -3.44
CA LYS A 80 17.65 -12.81 -3.85
C LYS A 80 17.79 -13.09 -5.34
N LYS A 81 17.57 -14.35 -5.73
CA LYS A 81 17.48 -14.69 -7.14
C LYS A 81 16.19 -14.15 -7.75
N VAL A 82 16.31 -13.47 -8.87
CA VAL A 82 15.21 -12.98 -9.70
C VAL A 82 15.29 -13.64 -11.06
N GLU A 83 14.17 -14.18 -11.54
CA GLU A 83 14.14 -15.02 -12.73
C GLU A 83 15.13 -16.19 -12.60
N GLU A 84 15.80 -16.61 -13.68
CA GLU A 84 16.66 -17.79 -13.61
C GLU A 84 18.07 -17.47 -13.06
N LYS A 85 18.60 -16.25 -13.23
CA LYS A 85 20.02 -15.96 -13.01
C LYS A 85 20.37 -14.54 -12.56
N PHE A 86 19.38 -13.67 -12.33
CA PHE A 86 19.64 -12.31 -11.89
C PHE A 86 19.74 -12.23 -10.37
N LEU A 87 20.81 -11.59 -9.88
CA LEU A 87 21.09 -11.38 -8.46
C LEU A 87 21.16 -9.86 -8.18
N PRO A 88 20.00 -9.22 -7.90
CA PRO A 88 19.99 -7.79 -7.60
C PRO A 88 20.65 -7.47 -6.27
N VAL A 89 21.32 -6.32 -6.21
CA VAL A 89 21.92 -5.80 -4.99
C VAL A 89 21.83 -4.28 -4.95
N ILE A 90 21.63 -3.71 -3.76
CA ILE A 90 21.70 -2.26 -3.57
C ILE A 90 23.11 -1.75 -3.94
N ASN A 91 23.20 -0.51 -4.42
CA ASN A 91 24.52 0.06 -4.73
C ASN A 91 25.25 0.42 -3.43
N PRO A 92 26.45 -0.14 -3.15
CA PRO A 92 27.20 0.13 -1.93
C PRO A 92 27.59 1.59 -1.76
N ALA A 93 27.63 2.39 -2.84
CA ALA A 93 27.83 3.83 -2.73
C ALA A 93 26.73 4.54 -1.93
N MET A 94 25.53 3.94 -1.82
CA MET A 94 24.43 4.45 -0.98
C MET A 94 24.81 4.48 0.51
N LEU A 95 25.66 3.59 0.96
CA LEU A 95 26.04 3.48 2.38
C LEU A 95 26.70 4.74 2.93
N LYS A 96 27.24 5.59 2.06
CA LYS A 96 27.77 6.92 2.44
C LYS A 96 26.66 7.90 2.86
N PHE A 97 25.44 7.72 2.33
CA PHE A 97 24.30 8.60 2.56
C PHE A 97 23.23 7.94 3.44
N LYS A 98 23.19 6.60 3.47
CA LYS A 98 22.26 5.78 4.24
C LYS A 98 23.03 4.68 4.98
N PRO A 99 23.72 5.01 6.09
CA PRO A 99 24.48 4.03 6.87
C PRO A 99 23.63 2.88 7.40
N GLU A 100 22.33 3.11 7.62
CA GLU A 100 21.35 2.11 8.03
C GLU A 100 21.17 0.96 7.03
N ALA A 101 21.48 1.20 5.75
CA ALA A 101 21.43 0.15 4.72
C ALA A 101 22.61 -0.83 4.78
N ARG A 102 23.58 -0.65 5.71
CA ARG A 102 24.75 -1.52 5.84
C ARG A 102 24.37 -2.99 6.01
N LYS A 103 23.44 -3.26 6.91
CA LYS A 103 22.99 -4.63 7.17
C LYS A 103 22.39 -5.27 5.92
N THR A 104 21.55 -4.53 5.18
CA THR A 104 20.95 -5.02 3.92
C THR A 104 22.04 -5.34 2.90
N TRP A 105 23.08 -4.51 2.79
CA TRP A 105 24.21 -4.78 1.91
C TRP A 105 24.95 -6.06 2.32
N ASP A 106 25.32 -6.20 3.60
CA ASP A 106 26.10 -7.33 4.09
C ASP A 106 25.32 -8.64 3.93
N ASP A 107 24.04 -8.69 4.30
CA ASP A 107 23.17 -9.84 4.12
C ASP A 107 23.02 -10.22 2.62
N SER A 108 22.85 -9.22 1.75
CA SER A 108 22.70 -9.42 0.31
C SER A 108 23.99 -9.93 -0.33
N LYS A 109 25.14 -9.37 0.07
CA LYS A 109 26.44 -9.82 -0.38
C LYS A 109 26.67 -11.29 -0.06
N ASP A 110 26.40 -11.68 1.20
CA ASP A 110 26.57 -13.07 1.64
C ASP A 110 25.65 -14.04 0.86
N SER A 111 24.41 -13.64 0.60
CA SER A 111 23.48 -14.43 -0.21
C SER A 111 23.97 -14.58 -1.65
N ILE A 112 24.42 -13.50 -2.30
CA ILE A 112 24.93 -13.54 -3.68
C ILE A 112 26.14 -14.48 -3.78
N ILE A 113 27.06 -14.37 -2.83
CA ILE A 113 28.25 -15.27 -2.78
C ILE A 113 27.83 -16.73 -2.70
N LYS A 114 26.83 -17.05 -1.87
CA LYS A 114 26.29 -18.42 -1.72
C LYS A 114 25.62 -18.92 -2.99
N TYR A 115 24.82 -18.08 -3.69
CA TYR A 115 24.24 -18.43 -4.97
C TYR A 115 25.32 -18.79 -6.01
N ILE A 116 26.32 -17.92 -6.15
CA ILE A 116 27.41 -18.10 -7.13
C ILE A 116 28.24 -19.34 -6.83
N LYS A 117 28.42 -19.68 -5.56
CA LYS A 117 29.12 -20.90 -5.12
C LYS A 117 28.27 -22.17 -5.17
N GLY A 118 26.95 -22.07 -5.45
CA GLY A 118 26.01 -23.19 -5.42
C GLY A 118 25.75 -23.72 -3.99
N GLU A 119 25.91 -22.87 -3.00
CA GLU A 119 25.67 -23.21 -1.57
C GLU A 119 24.20 -22.99 -1.15
N ILE A 120 23.35 -22.40 -2.03
CA ILE A 120 21.91 -22.24 -1.81
C ILE A 120 21.19 -23.30 -2.64
N GLU A 121 20.53 -24.23 -1.96
CA GLU A 121 19.57 -25.14 -2.58
C GLU A 121 18.25 -24.40 -2.76
N GLU A 122 17.74 -24.40 -3.99
CA GLU A 122 16.39 -23.88 -4.26
C GLU A 122 15.36 -24.89 -3.78
N VAL A 123 14.42 -24.38 -2.99
CA VAL A 123 13.29 -25.22 -2.57
C VAL A 123 12.30 -25.29 -3.73
N ILE A 124 12.13 -26.50 -4.27
CA ILE A 124 11.09 -26.78 -5.27
C ILE A 124 9.77 -26.89 -4.51
N ILE A 125 8.81 -26.02 -4.89
CA ILE A 125 7.46 -26.08 -4.33
C ILE A 125 6.67 -27.09 -5.14
N ASP A 126 6.35 -28.21 -4.52
CA ASP A 126 5.50 -29.27 -5.06
C ASP A 126 4.34 -29.60 -4.11
N ASP A 127 3.52 -30.59 -4.45
CA ASP A 127 2.36 -30.98 -3.65
C ASP A 127 2.71 -31.49 -2.24
N SER A 128 3.99 -31.79 -1.94
CA SER A 128 4.42 -32.10 -0.57
C SER A 128 4.50 -30.87 0.33
N ILE A 129 4.60 -29.68 -0.27
CA ILE A 129 4.70 -28.38 0.42
C ILE A 129 3.39 -27.59 0.29
N ALA A 130 2.81 -27.55 -0.94
CA ALA A 130 1.63 -26.75 -1.26
C ALA A 130 0.65 -27.58 -2.10
N PHE A 131 -0.50 -27.90 -1.56
CA PHE A 131 -1.49 -28.77 -2.20
C PHE A 131 -2.90 -28.19 -2.14
N GLY A 132 -3.80 -28.72 -2.95
CA GLY A 132 -5.19 -28.28 -3.04
C GLY A 132 -6.18 -29.36 -2.62
N ILE A 133 -7.33 -28.97 -2.12
CA ILE A 133 -8.44 -29.82 -1.70
C ILE A 133 -9.73 -29.33 -2.36
N GLU A 134 -10.38 -30.19 -3.15
CA GLU A 134 -11.70 -29.96 -3.79
C GLU A 134 -12.75 -30.96 -3.34
N ASP A 135 -12.34 -32.01 -2.62
CA ASP A 135 -13.22 -33.05 -2.11
C ASP A 135 -13.64 -32.77 -0.67
N THR A 136 -14.94 -32.94 -0.36
CA THR A 136 -15.54 -32.62 0.96
C THR A 136 -14.99 -33.53 2.06
N ASP A 137 -14.85 -34.83 1.80
CA ASP A 137 -14.35 -35.78 2.80
C ASP A 137 -12.88 -35.50 3.12
N GLU A 138 -12.06 -35.19 2.09
CA GLU A 138 -10.66 -34.77 2.27
C GLU A 138 -10.57 -33.46 3.05
N CYS A 139 -11.45 -32.49 2.76
CA CYS A 139 -11.55 -31.21 3.47
C CYS A 139 -11.82 -31.45 4.96
N ASN A 140 -12.89 -32.19 5.28
CA ASN A 140 -13.28 -32.47 6.65
C ASN A 140 -12.16 -33.23 7.42
N ASN A 141 -11.52 -34.18 6.78
CA ASN A 141 -10.39 -34.91 7.35
C ASN A 141 -9.19 -33.99 7.62
N PHE A 142 -8.87 -33.07 6.71
CA PHE A 142 -7.76 -32.16 6.88
C PHE A 142 -8.00 -31.16 8.02
N ILE A 143 -9.21 -30.62 8.12
CA ILE A 143 -9.59 -29.71 9.22
C ILE A 143 -9.59 -30.44 10.56
N GLN A 144 -10.03 -31.70 10.59
CA GLN A 144 -9.96 -32.54 11.80
C GLN A 144 -8.50 -32.78 12.22
N GLN A 145 -7.57 -33.03 11.26
CA GLN A 145 -6.13 -33.14 11.56
C GLN A 145 -5.58 -31.84 12.17
N ALA A 146 -6.00 -30.68 11.65
CA ALA A 146 -5.60 -29.40 12.23
C ALA A 146 -6.14 -29.18 13.65
N LEU A 147 -7.35 -29.66 13.96
CA LEU A 147 -7.93 -29.67 15.31
C LEU A 147 -7.14 -30.56 16.25
N ASP A 148 -6.80 -31.77 15.81
CA ASP A 148 -6.11 -32.78 16.63
C ASP A 148 -4.61 -32.51 16.78
N HIS A 149 -4.04 -31.59 16.00
CA HIS A 149 -2.64 -31.21 16.10
C HIS A 149 -2.36 -30.49 17.42
N ASP A 150 -1.24 -30.82 18.08
CA ASP A 150 -0.86 -30.26 19.39
C ASP A 150 -0.48 -28.77 19.36
N GLY A 151 -0.28 -28.17 18.18
CA GLY A 151 0.04 -26.75 18.04
C GLY A 151 -1.08 -25.83 18.51
N ASP A 152 -0.74 -24.73 19.16
CA ASP A 152 -1.69 -23.76 19.72
C ASP A 152 -2.29 -22.82 18.64
N TYR A 153 -1.70 -22.76 17.44
CA TYR A 153 -2.07 -21.81 16.38
C TYR A 153 -2.06 -22.46 15.00
N ILE A 154 -2.81 -21.84 14.12
CA ILE A 154 -2.88 -22.12 12.67
C ILE A 154 -2.67 -20.82 11.90
N ALA A 155 -2.15 -20.89 10.69
CA ALA A 155 -2.18 -19.77 9.75
C ALA A 155 -3.33 -19.95 8.77
N LEU A 156 -4.04 -18.86 8.48
CA LEU A 156 -5.22 -18.82 7.63
C LEU A 156 -5.13 -17.60 6.70
N ASP A 157 -5.54 -17.81 5.46
CA ASP A 157 -5.67 -16.77 4.45
C ASP A 157 -6.90 -17.05 3.59
N SER A 158 -7.42 -16.06 2.86
CA SER A 158 -8.62 -16.21 2.04
C SER A 158 -8.42 -15.71 0.62
N GLU A 159 -8.82 -16.51 -0.36
CA GLU A 159 -8.87 -16.12 -1.77
C GLU A 159 -10.28 -15.65 -2.14
N THR A 160 -10.36 -14.47 -2.75
CA THR A 160 -11.63 -13.79 -2.98
C THR A 160 -11.73 -13.19 -4.38
N THR A 161 -12.95 -12.96 -4.85
CA THR A 161 -13.20 -12.34 -6.16
C THR A 161 -13.11 -10.81 -6.14
N GLY A 162 -13.03 -10.20 -4.96
CA GLY A 162 -13.02 -8.75 -4.81
C GLY A 162 -12.37 -8.28 -3.51
N LEU A 163 -12.24 -6.97 -3.35
CA LEU A 163 -11.61 -6.37 -2.17
C LEU A 163 -12.58 -6.15 -0.99
N TYR A 164 -13.87 -6.33 -1.22
CA TYR A 164 -14.92 -6.07 -0.22
C TYR A 164 -15.91 -7.22 -0.18
N PRO A 165 -16.29 -7.71 1.00
CA PRO A 165 -17.18 -8.88 1.12
C PRO A 165 -18.54 -8.70 0.45
N ARG A 166 -19.06 -7.46 0.37
CA ARG A 166 -20.37 -7.15 -0.23
C ARG A 166 -20.35 -7.12 -1.76
N ASP A 167 -19.17 -6.99 -2.36
CA ASP A 167 -18.96 -6.90 -3.81
C ASP A 167 -18.30 -8.16 -4.37
N GLY A 168 -17.95 -9.12 -3.52
CA GLY A 168 -17.27 -10.35 -3.89
C GLY A 168 -17.68 -11.55 -3.04
N TYR A 169 -17.14 -12.70 -3.37
CA TYR A 169 -17.30 -13.95 -2.61
C TYR A 169 -15.96 -14.63 -2.43
N MET A 170 -15.90 -15.59 -1.51
CA MET A 170 -14.70 -16.39 -1.27
C MET A 170 -14.62 -17.53 -2.28
N LEU A 171 -13.45 -17.67 -2.89
CA LEU A 171 -13.10 -18.78 -3.80
C LEU A 171 -12.59 -19.98 -3.02
N GLY A 172 -11.87 -19.73 -1.95
CA GLY A 172 -11.29 -20.74 -1.11
C GLY A 172 -10.60 -20.14 0.10
N ILE A 173 -10.10 -21.01 0.95
CA ILE A 173 -9.26 -20.67 2.10
C ILE A 173 -7.94 -21.41 1.99
N SER A 174 -6.88 -20.84 2.53
CA SER A 174 -5.65 -21.56 2.71
C SER A 174 -5.30 -21.70 4.18
N LEU A 175 -4.84 -22.89 4.57
CA LEU A 175 -4.59 -23.25 5.95
C LEU A 175 -3.25 -23.97 6.09
N CYS A 176 -2.48 -23.56 7.11
CA CYS A 176 -1.28 -24.25 7.57
C CYS A 176 -1.34 -24.42 9.08
N TYR A 177 -1.17 -25.66 9.59
CA TYR A 177 -1.21 -25.93 11.03
C TYR A 177 0.09 -26.52 11.58
N ASP A 178 1.01 -26.98 10.74
CA ASP A 178 2.23 -27.68 11.16
C ASP A 178 3.53 -26.95 10.76
N GLY A 179 3.43 -25.84 10.01
CA GLY A 179 4.57 -25.08 9.51
C GLY A 179 5.40 -25.77 8.45
N LYS A 180 4.92 -26.90 7.89
CA LYS A 180 5.62 -27.70 6.89
C LYS A 180 4.96 -27.64 5.54
N ARG A 181 3.63 -27.62 5.51
CA ARG A 181 2.85 -27.59 4.28
C ARG A 181 1.61 -26.72 4.43
N GLY A 182 1.23 -26.06 3.34
CA GLY A 182 -0.03 -25.35 3.22
C GLY A 182 -1.02 -26.12 2.38
N ALA A 183 -2.31 -25.96 2.68
CA ALA A 183 -3.40 -26.47 1.87
C ALA A 183 -4.26 -25.31 1.36
N TYR A 184 -4.63 -25.30 0.08
CA TYR A 184 -5.70 -24.50 -0.46
C TYR A 184 -6.97 -25.33 -0.55
N ILE A 185 -8.05 -24.88 0.06
CA ILE A 185 -9.33 -25.58 0.10
C ILE A 185 -10.36 -24.74 -0.64
N SER A 186 -10.91 -25.28 -1.74
CA SER A 186 -12.01 -24.62 -2.46
C SER A 186 -13.26 -24.52 -1.58
N THR A 187 -13.96 -23.38 -1.61
CA THR A 187 -15.27 -23.28 -0.93
C THR A 187 -16.33 -24.20 -1.52
N GLU A 188 -16.12 -24.74 -2.71
CA GLU A 188 -17.00 -25.77 -3.30
C GLU A 188 -16.93 -27.11 -2.55
N ALA A 189 -15.84 -27.36 -1.79
CA ALA A 189 -15.70 -28.53 -0.93
C ALA A 189 -16.40 -28.38 0.44
N PHE A 190 -17.00 -27.20 0.75
CA PHE A 190 -17.61 -26.95 2.04
C PHE A 190 -19.03 -27.55 2.11
N ASP A 191 -19.28 -28.25 3.21
CA ASP A 191 -20.61 -28.64 3.65
C ASP A 191 -20.90 -28.15 5.08
N GLU A 192 -22.02 -28.51 5.64
CA GLU A 192 -22.42 -28.12 7.02
C GLU A 192 -21.39 -28.64 8.05
N THR A 193 -20.84 -29.85 7.85
CA THR A 193 -19.81 -30.42 8.71
C THR A 193 -18.50 -29.63 8.62
N THR A 194 -18.11 -29.22 7.43
CA THR A 194 -16.94 -28.37 7.21
C THR A 194 -17.05 -27.06 7.97
N GLU A 195 -18.22 -26.38 7.88
CA GLU A 195 -18.46 -25.12 8.60
C GLU A 195 -18.41 -25.31 10.11
N GLU A 196 -19.00 -26.40 10.65
CA GLU A 196 -18.93 -26.72 12.08
C GLU A 196 -17.48 -26.96 12.54
N LEU A 197 -16.71 -27.74 11.78
CA LEU A 197 -15.31 -28.02 12.09
C LEU A 197 -14.44 -26.77 12.04
N LEU A 198 -14.63 -25.90 11.03
CA LEU A 198 -13.93 -24.62 10.94
C LEU A 198 -14.29 -23.69 12.10
N ALA A 199 -15.59 -23.58 12.44
CA ALA A 199 -16.04 -22.77 13.57
C ALA A 199 -15.41 -23.26 14.89
N LYS A 200 -15.28 -24.58 15.07
CA LYS A 200 -14.62 -25.18 16.22
C LYS A 200 -13.11 -24.87 16.19
N LEU A 201 -12.45 -25.05 15.05
CA LEU A 201 -11.02 -24.82 14.88
C LEU A 201 -10.65 -23.37 15.22
N PHE A 202 -11.41 -22.39 14.70
CA PHE A 202 -11.16 -20.96 14.96
C PHE A 202 -11.46 -20.54 16.42
N LYS A 203 -12.25 -21.31 17.12
CA LYS A 203 -12.49 -21.12 18.55
C LYS A 203 -11.41 -21.73 19.44
N GLU A 204 -10.89 -22.90 19.06
CA GLU A 204 -9.93 -23.67 19.87
C GLU A 204 -8.47 -23.28 19.62
N LYS A 205 -8.15 -22.83 18.40
CA LYS A 205 -6.78 -22.41 18.05
C LYS A 205 -6.66 -20.87 17.95
N ILE A 206 -5.45 -20.36 18.05
CA ILE A 206 -5.12 -18.98 17.69
C ILE A 206 -5.02 -18.93 16.16
N VAL A 207 -5.77 -18.06 15.52
CA VAL A 207 -5.73 -17.91 14.07
C VAL A 207 -4.76 -16.80 13.69
N VAL A 208 -3.73 -17.13 12.96
CA VAL A 208 -2.71 -16.21 12.49
C VAL A 208 -3.02 -15.79 11.05
N PHE A 209 -3.15 -14.50 10.85
CA PHE A 209 -3.36 -13.89 9.54
C PHE A 209 -2.17 -13.03 9.11
N HIS A 210 -2.20 -12.65 7.85
CA HIS A 210 -1.41 -11.55 7.34
C HIS A 210 -2.34 -10.45 6.82
N ASN A 211 -2.53 -9.36 7.59
CA ASN A 211 -3.56 -8.34 7.37
C ASN A 211 -4.98 -8.83 7.73
N ALA A 212 -5.12 -9.35 8.94
CA ALA A 212 -6.30 -10.01 9.49
C ALA A 212 -7.65 -9.33 9.20
N LYS A 213 -7.69 -7.99 9.09
CA LYS A 213 -8.92 -7.25 8.82
C LYS A 213 -9.59 -7.63 7.51
N PHE A 214 -8.78 -7.99 6.50
CA PHE A 214 -9.28 -8.40 5.20
C PHE A 214 -10.02 -9.74 5.30
N ASP A 215 -9.32 -10.73 5.81
CA ASP A 215 -9.84 -12.09 5.90
C ASP A 215 -11.03 -12.18 6.87
N MET A 216 -10.88 -11.65 8.07
CA MET A 216 -11.97 -11.63 9.05
C MET A 216 -13.26 -11.02 8.49
N ALA A 217 -13.17 -9.93 7.71
CA ALA A 217 -14.34 -9.31 7.11
C ALA A 217 -15.07 -10.24 6.13
N PHE A 218 -14.34 -11.03 5.33
CA PHE A 218 -14.93 -12.00 4.41
C PHE A 218 -15.53 -13.20 5.16
N PHE A 219 -14.80 -13.78 6.11
CA PHE A 219 -15.28 -14.91 6.90
C PHE A 219 -16.53 -14.57 7.74
N GLU A 220 -16.54 -13.40 8.37
CA GLU A 220 -17.68 -12.94 9.18
C GLU A 220 -18.91 -12.66 8.31
N TYR A 221 -18.71 -12.05 7.14
CA TYR A 221 -19.80 -11.69 6.26
C TYR A 221 -20.46 -12.90 5.57
N HIS A 222 -19.65 -13.84 5.07
CA HIS A 222 -20.15 -14.96 4.27
C HIS A 222 -20.54 -16.18 5.11
N PHE A 223 -19.81 -16.46 6.21
CA PHE A 223 -19.97 -17.67 7.02
C PHE A 223 -20.33 -17.39 8.48
N ASN A 224 -20.40 -16.12 8.89
CA ASN A 224 -20.64 -15.73 10.28
C ASN A 224 -19.62 -16.36 11.27
N PHE A 225 -18.40 -16.65 10.83
CA PHE A 225 -17.35 -17.14 11.69
C PHE A 225 -16.85 -16.04 12.64
N THR A 226 -16.32 -16.44 13.78
CA THR A 226 -15.74 -15.53 14.76
C THR A 226 -14.32 -15.95 15.11
N PHE A 227 -13.46 -14.97 15.38
CA PHE A 227 -12.05 -15.19 15.72
C PHE A 227 -11.75 -14.61 17.10
N PRO A 228 -12.08 -15.33 18.19
CA PRO A 228 -11.91 -14.83 19.56
C PRO A 228 -10.44 -14.63 19.92
N ARG A 229 -9.54 -15.38 19.31
CA ARG A 229 -8.09 -15.27 19.45
C ARG A 229 -7.45 -15.26 18.07
N PHE A 230 -6.86 -14.16 17.71
CA PHE A 230 -6.13 -14.04 16.46
C PHE A 230 -4.84 -13.24 16.62
N GLU A 231 -3.93 -13.43 15.69
CA GLU A 231 -2.64 -12.73 15.56
C GLU A 231 -2.50 -12.20 14.14
N ASP A 232 -1.66 -11.18 13.94
CA ASP A 232 -1.45 -10.57 12.63
C ASP A 232 0.05 -10.34 12.38
N THR A 233 0.61 -11.04 11.41
CA THR A 233 2.04 -10.98 11.08
C THR A 233 2.45 -9.64 10.49
N MET A 234 1.56 -8.92 9.80
CA MET A 234 1.81 -7.56 9.31
C MET A 234 1.98 -6.59 10.47
N LEU A 235 1.14 -6.68 11.50
CA LEU A 235 1.22 -5.84 12.69
C LEU A 235 2.43 -6.20 13.58
N LEU A 236 2.81 -7.48 13.65
CA LEU A 236 4.05 -7.89 14.31
C LEU A 236 5.27 -7.31 13.59
N HIS A 237 5.30 -7.36 12.26
CA HIS A 237 6.41 -6.77 11.49
C HIS A 237 6.45 -5.24 11.61
N TYR A 238 5.30 -4.57 11.70
CA TYR A 238 5.23 -3.13 11.94
C TYR A 238 5.90 -2.72 13.26
N LEU A 239 5.84 -3.56 14.31
CA LEU A 239 6.58 -3.31 15.55
C LEU A 239 8.10 -3.55 15.43
N ILE A 240 8.54 -4.31 14.43
CA ILE A 240 9.96 -4.53 14.13
C ILE A 240 10.53 -3.37 13.31
N ASP A 241 9.73 -2.86 12.36
CA ASP A 241 10.08 -1.76 11.46
C ASP A 241 8.83 -0.91 11.22
N GLU A 242 8.77 0.27 11.84
CA GLU A 242 7.62 1.19 11.75
C GLU A 242 7.54 1.99 10.44
N ASN A 243 8.50 1.83 9.54
CA ASN A 243 8.50 2.58 8.28
C ASN A 243 7.36 2.12 7.36
N PRO A 244 6.59 3.06 6.76
CA PRO A 244 5.51 2.69 5.86
C PRO A 244 6.02 1.92 4.63
N GLY A 245 5.30 0.86 4.28
CA GLY A 245 5.65 -0.04 3.18
C GLY A 245 6.54 -1.20 3.64
N GLY A 246 6.71 -2.21 2.79
CA GLY A 246 7.54 -3.37 3.13
C GLY A 246 6.90 -4.37 4.09
N HIS A 247 5.62 -4.21 4.43
CA HIS A 247 4.91 -5.14 5.33
C HIS A 247 4.05 -6.19 4.61
N GLY A 248 3.99 -6.14 3.27
CA GLY A 248 3.20 -7.10 2.49
C GLY A 248 3.79 -8.51 2.55
N LEU A 249 2.92 -9.54 2.50
CA LEU A 249 3.28 -10.94 2.62
C LEU A 249 4.39 -11.34 1.64
N LYS A 250 4.23 -11.01 0.36
CA LYS A 250 5.23 -11.27 -0.68
C LYS A 250 6.63 -10.75 -0.31
N GLN A 251 6.72 -9.47 0.09
CA GLN A 251 7.99 -8.84 0.42
C GLN A 251 8.65 -9.52 1.63
N LEU A 252 7.83 -9.84 2.64
CA LEU A 252 8.30 -10.51 3.85
C LEU A 252 8.67 -11.96 3.58
N SER A 253 7.92 -12.68 2.75
CA SER A 253 8.23 -14.06 2.36
C SER A 253 9.56 -14.15 1.60
N ILE A 254 9.78 -13.29 0.62
CA ILE A 254 11.07 -13.19 -0.09
C ILE A 254 12.21 -12.93 0.89
N LYS A 255 12.01 -12.06 1.89
CA LYS A 255 13.06 -11.65 2.83
C LYS A 255 13.32 -12.67 3.93
N PHE A 256 12.31 -13.38 4.38
CA PHE A 256 12.36 -14.14 5.64
C PHE A 256 12.06 -15.63 5.51
N THR A 257 11.66 -16.12 4.32
CA THR A 257 11.41 -17.55 4.07
C THR A 257 12.34 -18.08 2.97
N PRO A 258 12.49 -19.40 2.81
CA PRO A 258 13.31 -19.98 1.74
C PRO A 258 12.61 -20.03 0.38
N TYR A 259 11.32 -19.68 0.29
CA TYR A 259 10.48 -19.93 -0.88
C TYR A 259 10.55 -18.85 -1.97
N GLY A 260 11.23 -17.72 -1.71
CA GLY A 260 11.44 -16.66 -2.72
C GLY A 260 10.14 -16.02 -3.21
N ASP A 261 10.03 -15.86 -4.53
CA ASP A 261 8.88 -15.25 -5.21
C ASP A 261 7.92 -16.35 -5.73
N TYR A 262 7.26 -17.03 -4.81
CA TYR A 262 6.33 -18.13 -5.12
C TYR A 262 5.05 -17.66 -5.86
N GLU A 263 4.75 -16.37 -5.83
CA GLU A 263 3.58 -15.80 -6.52
C GLU A 263 3.80 -15.68 -8.04
N LYS A 264 5.07 -15.61 -8.46
CA LYS A 264 5.42 -15.32 -9.85
C LYS A 264 4.74 -16.23 -10.88
N PRO A 265 4.69 -17.56 -10.71
CA PRO A 265 4.05 -18.45 -11.68
C PRO A 265 2.58 -18.11 -11.92
N MET A 266 1.82 -17.75 -10.88
CA MET A 266 0.42 -17.34 -10.99
C MET A 266 0.28 -16.01 -11.73
N TYR A 267 1.08 -15.01 -11.39
CA TYR A 267 1.02 -13.70 -12.08
C TYR A 267 1.48 -13.78 -13.53
N ASP A 268 2.46 -14.62 -13.85
CA ASP A 268 2.90 -14.86 -15.23
C ASP A 268 1.75 -15.50 -16.05
N TRP A 269 1.05 -16.50 -15.46
CA TRP A 269 -0.13 -17.11 -16.06
C TRP A 269 -1.25 -16.05 -16.29
N MET A 270 -1.55 -15.21 -15.29
CA MET A 270 -2.56 -14.14 -15.41
C MET A 270 -2.20 -13.15 -16.52
N ASP A 271 -0.95 -12.75 -16.62
CA ASP A 271 -0.47 -11.82 -17.66
C ASP A 271 -0.55 -12.44 -19.05
N GLN A 272 -0.24 -13.74 -19.18
CA GLN A 272 -0.38 -14.49 -20.43
C GLN A 272 -1.86 -14.60 -20.82
N TYR A 273 -2.70 -15.07 -19.92
CA TYR A 273 -4.14 -15.22 -20.12
C TYR A 273 -4.79 -13.91 -20.59
N ARG A 274 -4.47 -12.80 -19.92
CA ARG A 274 -4.97 -11.48 -20.29
C ARG A 274 -4.54 -11.04 -21.68
N LYS A 275 -3.29 -11.30 -22.08
CA LYS A 275 -2.79 -10.99 -23.42
C LYS A 275 -3.49 -11.82 -24.50
N GLU A 276 -3.68 -13.10 -24.27
CA GLU A 276 -4.33 -14.03 -25.20
C GLU A 276 -5.79 -13.66 -25.44
N HIS A 277 -6.49 -13.18 -24.40
CA HIS A 277 -7.93 -12.86 -24.48
C HIS A 277 -8.22 -11.36 -24.62
N GLY A 278 -7.20 -10.50 -24.72
CA GLY A 278 -7.38 -9.05 -24.88
C GLY A 278 -8.00 -8.36 -23.65
N ILE A 279 -7.81 -8.90 -22.45
CA ILE A 279 -8.42 -8.42 -21.20
C ILE A 279 -7.56 -7.34 -20.57
N LEU A 280 -8.15 -6.20 -20.20
CA LEU A 280 -7.46 -5.15 -19.45
C LEU A 280 -7.21 -5.59 -18.01
N LYS A 281 -6.17 -5.06 -17.39
CA LYS A 281 -5.79 -5.44 -15.99
C LYS A 281 -6.93 -5.23 -14.99
N GLY A 282 -7.73 -4.17 -15.16
CA GLY A 282 -8.85 -3.85 -14.27
C GLY A 282 -10.10 -4.72 -14.46
N ASP A 283 -10.17 -5.45 -15.57
CA ASP A 283 -11.34 -6.28 -15.93
C ASP A 283 -11.09 -7.77 -15.66
N PHE A 284 -9.88 -8.12 -15.23
CA PHE A 284 -9.54 -9.50 -14.90
C PHE A 284 -10.25 -9.95 -13.63
N GLN A 285 -10.84 -11.14 -13.66
CA GLN A 285 -11.54 -11.74 -12.51
C GLN A 285 -10.72 -12.88 -11.93
N TRP A 286 -10.52 -12.87 -10.62
CA TRP A 286 -9.77 -13.91 -9.89
C TRP A 286 -10.39 -15.29 -10.02
N SER A 287 -11.70 -15.38 -10.18
CA SER A 287 -12.42 -16.63 -10.45
C SER A 287 -12.06 -17.32 -11.77
N TRP A 288 -11.30 -16.66 -12.64
CA TRP A 288 -10.81 -17.28 -13.89
C TRP A 288 -9.50 -18.05 -13.70
N ILE A 289 -8.85 -17.90 -12.55
CA ILE A 289 -7.62 -18.62 -12.26
C ILE A 289 -7.97 -20.11 -12.02
N PRO A 290 -7.37 -21.04 -12.77
CA PRO A 290 -7.60 -22.46 -12.56
C PRO A 290 -7.17 -22.90 -11.17
N PHE A 291 -7.86 -23.88 -10.61
CA PHE A 291 -7.56 -24.44 -9.30
C PHE A 291 -6.09 -24.86 -9.16
N ASP A 292 -5.53 -25.57 -10.14
CA ASP A 292 -4.13 -26.01 -10.13
C ASP A 292 -3.10 -24.86 -10.07
N ILE A 293 -3.46 -23.69 -10.57
CA ILE A 293 -2.61 -22.50 -10.48
C ILE A 293 -2.81 -21.80 -9.13
N MET A 294 -4.08 -21.69 -8.69
CA MET A 294 -4.44 -21.05 -7.43
C MET A 294 -3.91 -21.83 -6.22
N LYS A 295 -3.99 -23.15 -6.23
CA LYS A 295 -3.63 -24.00 -5.08
C LYS A 295 -2.22 -23.75 -4.55
N THR A 296 -1.25 -23.64 -5.46
CA THR A 296 0.15 -23.42 -5.06
C THR A 296 0.34 -22.04 -4.47
N TYR A 297 -0.21 -21.02 -5.12
CA TYR A 297 -0.14 -19.63 -4.65
C TYR A 297 -0.76 -19.50 -3.26
N ALA A 298 -2.03 -19.88 -3.11
CA ALA A 298 -2.81 -19.72 -1.89
C ALA A 298 -2.26 -20.58 -0.72
N ALA A 299 -1.92 -21.84 -0.98
CA ALA A 299 -1.32 -22.72 0.04
C ALA A 299 -0.01 -22.13 0.59
N MET A 300 0.80 -21.51 -0.28
CA MET A 300 2.04 -20.85 0.14
C MET A 300 1.80 -19.60 0.97
N ASP A 301 0.70 -18.87 0.75
CA ASP A 301 0.35 -17.70 1.56
C ASP A 301 0.14 -18.12 3.03
N ALA A 302 -0.60 -19.19 3.29
CA ALA A 302 -0.77 -19.72 4.64
C ALA A 302 0.54 -20.27 5.24
N LEU A 303 1.34 -21.01 4.47
CA LEU A 303 2.62 -21.54 4.96
C LEU A 303 3.61 -20.42 5.28
N CYS A 304 3.75 -19.44 4.39
CA CYS A 304 4.61 -18.30 4.64
C CYS A 304 4.13 -17.47 5.83
N THR A 305 2.82 -17.26 5.98
CA THR A 305 2.23 -16.58 7.15
C THR A 305 2.57 -17.31 8.46
N PHE A 306 2.49 -18.65 8.47
CA PHE A 306 2.90 -19.46 9.62
C PHE A 306 4.37 -19.24 9.98
N MET A 307 5.28 -19.35 9.00
CA MET A 307 6.73 -19.19 9.20
C MET A 307 7.10 -17.76 9.64
N LEU A 308 6.43 -16.75 9.07
CA LEU A 308 6.63 -15.37 9.47
C LEU A 308 6.17 -15.13 10.91
N TYR A 309 5.06 -15.76 11.34
CA TYR A 309 4.61 -15.68 12.72
C TYR A 309 5.63 -16.25 13.70
N GLU A 310 6.15 -17.44 13.47
CA GLU A 310 7.19 -18.05 14.31
C GLU A 310 8.43 -17.15 14.46
N LYS A 311 8.73 -16.40 13.41
CA LYS A 311 9.87 -15.49 13.41
C LYS A 311 9.56 -14.18 14.13
N PHE A 312 8.41 -13.57 13.84
CA PHE A 312 8.07 -12.22 14.31
C PHE A 312 7.49 -12.20 15.72
N VAL A 313 6.80 -13.24 16.15
CA VAL A 313 6.22 -13.33 17.50
C VAL A 313 7.28 -13.16 18.61
N LYS A 314 8.55 -13.43 18.29
CA LYS A 314 9.68 -13.21 19.19
C LYS A 314 9.85 -11.75 19.64
N ILE A 315 9.30 -10.78 18.90
CA ILE A 315 9.28 -9.37 19.31
C ILE A 315 8.52 -9.17 20.65
N LYS A 316 7.56 -10.06 20.96
CA LYS A 316 6.79 -10.05 22.21
C LYS A 316 7.65 -10.37 23.45
N GLN A 317 8.90 -10.82 23.28
CA GLN A 317 9.87 -10.90 24.40
C GLN A 317 10.19 -9.52 24.97
N ASN A 318 10.09 -8.47 24.16
CA ASN A 318 10.09 -7.10 24.65
C ASN A 318 8.72 -6.76 25.25
N LYS A 319 8.62 -6.72 26.58
CA LYS A 319 7.37 -6.50 27.31
C LYS A 319 6.62 -5.21 26.90
N LYS A 320 7.32 -4.15 26.49
CA LYS A 320 6.68 -2.90 26.06
C LYS A 320 6.04 -3.08 24.69
N LEU A 321 6.73 -3.73 23.76
CA LEU A 321 6.19 -4.00 22.42
C LEU A 321 5.06 -5.03 22.50
N ALA A 322 5.19 -6.06 23.34
CA ALA A 322 4.11 -7.01 23.60
C ALA A 322 2.86 -6.29 24.12
N TRP A 323 3.03 -5.36 25.06
CA TRP A 323 1.91 -4.59 25.59
C TRP A 323 1.23 -3.76 24.51
N VAL A 324 2.00 -3.07 23.64
CA VAL A 324 1.44 -2.30 22.51
C VAL A 324 0.68 -3.22 21.54
N TYR A 325 1.27 -4.36 21.24
CA TYR A 325 0.64 -5.34 20.34
C TYR A 325 -0.69 -5.86 20.91
N ASP A 326 -0.65 -6.39 22.14
CA ASP A 326 -1.79 -7.07 22.75
C ASP A 326 -2.90 -6.11 23.20
N ASN A 327 -2.57 -4.86 23.56
CA ASN A 327 -3.54 -3.90 24.12
C ASN A 327 -3.94 -2.76 23.18
N ILE A 328 -3.18 -2.55 22.08
CA ILE A 328 -3.49 -1.47 21.13
C ILE A 328 -3.71 -2.02 19.72
N LEU A 329 -2.74 -2.79 19.17
CA LEU A 329 -2.81 -3.19 17.76
C LEU A 329 -3.86 -4.27 17.50
N ILE A 330 -3.88 -5.35 18.27
CA ILE A 330 -4.87 -6.43 18.09
C ILE A 330 -6.31 -5.96 18.41
N PRO A 331 -6.58 -5.29 19.56
CA PRO A 331 -7.92 -4.71 19.79
C PRO A 331 -8.27 -3.64 18.76
N GLY A 332 -7.31 -2.83 18.34
CA GLY A 332 -7.47 -1.85 17.26
C GLY A 332 -7.80 -2.48 15.93
N CYS A 333 -7.18 -3.61 15.58
CA CYS A 333 -7.48 -4.39 14.38
C CYS A 333 -8.95 -4.86 14.41
N ARG A 334 -9.41 -5.46 15.51
CA ARG A 334 -10.81 -5.88 15.68
C ARG A 334 -11.77 -4.69 15.58
N PHE A 335 -11.51 -3.63 16.33
CA PHE A 335 -12.33 -2.41 16.30
C PHE A 335 -12.44 -1.81 14.89
N LEU A 336 -11.34 -1.80 14.13
CA LEU A 336 -11.36 -1.27 12.77
C LEU A 336 -12.08 -2.21 11.78
N THR A 337 -12.02 -3.52 11.97
CA THR A 337 -12.81 -4.48 11.18
C THR A 337 -14.30 -4.18 11.35
N ASP A 338 -14.78 -4.05 12.60
CA ASP A 338 -16.18 -3.73 12.90
C ASP A 338 -16.58 -2.35 12.38
N THR A 339 -15.70 -1.36 12.53
CA THR A 339 -15.91 0.01 12.05
C THR A 339 -16.03 0.07 10.53
N GLN A 340 -15.16 -0.66 9.82
CA GLN A 340 -15.17 -0.74 8.36
C GLN A 340 -16.40 -1.46 7.84
N ASP A 341 -16.82 -2.55 8.47
CA ASP A 341 -18.03 -3.27 8.10
C ASP A 341 -19.28 -2.43 8.37
N ASN A 342 -19.34 -1.74 9.50
CA ASN A 342 -20.46 -0.85 9.81
C ASN A 342 -20.57 0.31 8.80
N GLY A 343 -19.44 0.91 8.41
CA GLY A 343 -19.38 2.03 7.47
C GLY A 343 -20.13 3.28 7.94
N VAL A 344 -20.08 4.34 7.13
CA VAL A 344 -20.73 5.63 7.42
C VAL A 344 -21.97 5.80 6.55
N PRO A 345 -23.17 6.00 7.12
CA PRO A 345 -24.39 6.17 6.36
C PRO A 345 -24.47 7.57 5.73
N PHE A 346 -24.81 7.61 4.45
CA PHE A 346 -25.01 8.82 3.66
C PHE A 346 -26.46 8.95 3.17
N ASN A 347 -26.93 10.17 3.03
CA ASN A 347 -28.16 10.47 2.31
C ASN A 347 -27.86 10.58 0.81
N ARG A 348 -28.05 9.49 0.06
CA ARG A 348 -27.79 9.42 -1.39
C ARG A 348 -28.49 10.55 -2.15
N LYS A 349 -29.79 10.77 -1.88
CA LYS A 349 -30.55 11.85 -2.56
C LYS A 349 -29.97 13.23 -2.29
N ARG A 350 -29.50 13.49 -1.07
CA ARG A 350 -28.85 14.78 -0.75
C ARG A 350 -27.48 14.90 -1.43
N LEU A 351 -26.73 13.80 -1.56
CA LEU A 351 -25.47 13.79 -2.32
C LEU A 351 -25.70 14.17 -3.79
N GLU A 352 -26.69 13.56 -4.43
CA GLU A 352 -27.06 13.84 -5.84
C GLU A 352 -27.48 15.29 -6.03
N ILE A 353 -28.33 15.82 -5.14
CA ILE A 353 -28.72 17.24 -5.15
C ILE A 353 -27.50 18.14 -4.94
N SER A 354 -26.61 17.81 -3.98
CA SER A 354 -25.41 18.60 -3.70
C SER A 354 -24.43 18.59 -4.87
N GLN A 355 -24.32 17.45 -5.57
CA GLN A 355 -23.50 17.31 -6.77
C GLN A 355 -24.00 18.24 -7.89
N GLN A 356 -25.31 18.26 -8.14
CA GLN A 356 -25.91 19.14 -9.17
C GLN A 356 -25.76 20.62 -8.79
N LEU A 357 -26.09 21.00 -7.57
CA LEU A 357 -25.92 22.38 -7.09
C LEU A 357 -24.48 22.85 -7.22
N MET A 358 -23.51 21.97 -6.90
CA MET A 358 -22.08 22.31 -7.02
C MET A 358 -21.67 22.47 -8.50
N GLN A 359 -22.24 21.66 -9.42
CA GLN A 359 -21.99 21.84 -10.85
C GLN A 359 -22.54 23.19 -11.33
N ASP A 360 -23.78 23.51 -10.98
CA ASP A 360 -24.40 24.80 -11.34
C ASP A 360 -23.59 25.99 -10.82
N ASP A 361 -23.04 25.87 -9.61
CA ASP A 361 -22.19 26.92 -9.02
C ASP A 361 -20.82 27.03 -9.69
N ILE A 362 -20.25 25.92 -10.14
CA ILE A 362 -19.01 25.91 -10.95
C ILE A 362 -19.27 26.58 -12.29
N ASP A 363 -20.36 26.23 -12.97
CA ASP A 363 -20.71 26.78 -14.29
C ASP A 363 -20.94 28.28 -14.22
N LYS A 364 -21.63 28.77 -13.18
CA LYS A 364 -21.79 30.21 -12.90
C LYS A 364 -20.44 30.91 -12.66
N ALA A 365 -19.57 30.31 -11.85
CA ALA A 365 -18.26 30.89 -11.54
C ALA A 365 -17.36 30.93 -12.80
N ILE A 366 -17.44 29.91 -13.67
CA ILE A 366 -16.77 29.88 -14.95
C ILE A 366 -17.33 30.97 -15.88
N ALA A 367 -18.66 31.12 -15.99
CA ALA A 367 -19.28 32.18 -16.78
C ALA A 367 -18.79 33.56 -16.32
N THR A 368 -18.79 33.82 -15.00
CA THR A 368 -18.27 35.07 -14.42
C THR A 368 -16.79 35.30 -14.76
N LEU A 369 -15.97 34.24 -14.75
CA LEU A 369 -14.57 34.34 -15.14
C LEU A 369 -14.43 34.77 -16.62
N TYR A 370 -15.22 34.20 -17.52
CA TYR A 370 -15.19 34.51 -18.95
C TYR A 370 -15.79 35.88 -19.30
N GLU A 371 -16.62 36.46 -18.44
CA GLU A 371 -17.07 37.86 -18.58
C GLU A 371 -15.92 38.85 -18.34
N ASN A 372 -14.81 38.44 -17.69
CA ASN A 372 -13.68 39.32 -17.44
C ASN A 372 -12.91 39.57 -18.75
N PRO A 373 -12.77 40.88 -19.19
CA PRO A 373 -12.14 41.20 -20.47
C PRO A 373 -10.72 40.65 -20.62
N LYS A 374 -9.97 40.52 -19.54
CA LYS A 374 -8.60 40.00 -19.56
C LYS A 374 -8.53 38.54 -20.04
N ILE A 375 -9.59 37.75 -19.84
CA ILE A 375 -9.64 36.36 -20.29
C ILE A 375 -9.81 36.31 -21.79
N SER A 376 -10.82 37.03 -22.34
CA SER A 376 -11.09 37.06 -23.78
C SER A 376 -9.92 37.66 -24.58
N GLU A 377 -9.23 38.64 -24.02
CA GLU A 377 -8.02 39.22 -24.63
C GLU A 377 -6.86 38.23 -24.63
N PHE A 378 -6.66 37.52 -23.50
CA PHE A 378 -5.64 36.49 -23.38
C PHE A 378 -5.86 35.32 -24.36
N GLU A 379 -7.12 34.89 -24.56
CA GLU A 379 -7.48 33.86 -25.52
C GLU A 379 -7.17 34.28 -26.98
N LYS A 380 -7.50 35.53 -27.34
CA LYS A 380 -7.19 36.11 -28.64
C LYS A 380 -5.69 36.12 -28.93
N ILE A 381 -4.86 36.49 -27.91
CA ILE A 381 -3.41 36.55 -28.04
C ILE A 381 -2.82 35.14 -28.20
N ASN A 382 -3.32 34.17 -27.46
CA ASN A 382 -2.77 32.80 -27.45
C ASN A 382 -3.39 31.88 -28.49
N GLY A 383 -4.48 32.29 -29.16
CA GLY A 383 -5.19 31.49 -30.18
C GLY A 383 -5.80 30.19 -29.63
N LYS A 384 -6.09 30.12 -28.36
CA LYS A 384 -6.64 28.94 -27.65
C LYS A 384 -7.54 29.39 -26.51
N ASP A 385 -8.61 28.63 -26.27
CA ASP A 385 -9.47 28.80 -25.11
C ASP A 385 -8.69 28.65 -23.81
N PHE A 386 -9.00 29.49 -22.83
CA PHE A 386 -8.40 29.44 -21.52
C PHE A 386 -9.01 28.32 -20.67
N ASN A 387 -8.18 27.45 -20.12
CA ASN A 387 -8.60 26.43 -19.16
C ASN A 387 -8.10 26.78 -17.74
N PRO A 388 -8.99 27.14 -16.80
CA PRO A 388 -8.61 27.53 -15.43
C PRO A 388 -7.93 26.40 -14.65
N ASN A 389 -8.06 25.14 -15.10
CA ASN A 389 -7.39 23.99 -14.51
C ASN A 389 -5.98 23.76 -15.09
N SER A 390 -5.63 24.41 -16.20
CA SER A 390 -4.29 24.32 -16.77
C SER A 390 -3.29 25.18 -16.01
N THR A 391 -2.39 24.57 -15.24
CA THR A 391 -1.35 25.30 -14.49
C THR A 391 -0.38 26.07 -15.38
N VAL A 392 -0.20 25.63 -16.62
CA VAL A 392 0.67 26.30 -17.61
C VAL A 392 -0.01 27.57 -18.11
N GLN A 393 -1.26 27.46 -18.62
CA GLN A 393 -2.02 28.62 -19.09
C GLN A 393 -2.27 29.62 -17.95
N LEU A 394 -2.53 29.13 -16.74
CA LEU A 394 -2.75 29.99 -15.58
C LEU A 394 -1.49 30.80 -15.23
N ARG A 395 -0.31 30.19 -15.25
CA ARG A 395 0.94 30.93 -15.04
C ARG A 395 1.14 32.03 -16.09
N SER A 396 0.93 31.68 -17.34
CA SER A 396 1.04 32.66 -18.43
C SER A 396 0.03 33.79 -18.32
N LEU A 397 -1.23 33.48 -17.97
CA LEU A 397 -2.24 34.49 -17.72
C LEU A 397 -1.84 35.43 -16.56
N LEU A 398 -1.49 34.88 -15.40
CA LEU A 398 -1.28 35.67 -14.18
C LEU A 398 0.03 36.47 -14.21
N PHE A 399 1.13 35.86 -14.63
CA PHE A 399 2.46 36.45 -14.50
C PHE A 399 2.94 37.11 -15.80
N ASP A 400 2.67 36.50 -16.97
CA ASP A 400 3.19 37.02 -18.24
C ASP A 400 2.21 38.04 -18.84
N TYR A 401 0.88 37.79 -18.80
CA TYR A 401 -0.11 38.66 -19.41
C TYR A 401 -0.67 39.72 -18.46
N ILE A 402 -1.19 39.35 -17.29
CA ILE A 402 -1.72 40.32 -16.30
C ILE A 402 -0.58 41.07 -15.58
N GLY A 403 0.60 40.46 -15.48
CA GLY A 403 1.79 41.05 -14.87
C GLY A 403 1.74 41.11 -13.34
N LEU A 404 1.09 40.14 -12.68
CA LEU A 404 1.05 40.05 -11.23
C LEU A 404 2.43 39.73 -10.65
N ASN A 405 2.78 40.32 -9.51
CA ASN A 405 4.03 40.01 -8.84
C ASN A 405 4.00 38.63 -8.22
N PRO A 406 4.91 37.71 -8.61
CA PRO A 406 4.98 36.38 -8.03
C PRO A 406 5.30 36.41 -6.53
N THR A 407 4.69 35.51 -5.77
CA THR A 407 4.92 35.41 -4.31
C THR A 407 6.29 34.82 -3.92
N GLY A 408 7.11 34.44 -4.89
CA GLY A 408 8.40 33.77 -4.67
C GLY A 408 8.31 32.25 -4.50
N LYS A 409 7.13 31.68 -4.23
CA LYS A 409 6.94 30.24 -4.08
C LYS A 409 7.06 29.52 -5.43
N LYS A 410 7.89 28.47 -5.47
CA LYS A 410 8.14 27.68 -6.69
C LYS A 410 7.71 26.23 -6.53
N THR A 411 7.40 25.60 -7.66
CA THR A 411 7.17 24.15 -7.74
C THR A 411 8.48 23.37 -7.69
N GLY A 412 8.44 22.07 -7.49
CA GLY A 412 9.64 21.20 -7.56
C GLY A 412 10.40 21.26 -8.90
N THR A 413 9.76 21.75 -9.98
CA THR A 413 10.37 21.98 -11.29
C THR A 413 10.91 23.39 -11.47
N GLY A 414 10.85 24.24 -10.44
CA GLY A 414 11.36 25.62 -10.44
C GLY A 414 10.41 26.67 -11.02
N ALA A 415 9.22 26.30 -11.52
CA ALA A 415 8.23 27.24 -12.02
C ALA A 415 7.47 27.93 -10.87
N HIS A 416 6.93 29.14 -11.10
CA HIS A 416 6.08 29.81 -10.12
C HIS A 416 4.87 28.96 -9.74
N SER A 417 4.60 28.81 -8.43
CA SER A 417 3.44 28.10 -7.95
C SER A 417 2.15 28.87 -8.25
N THR A 418 1.06 28.14 -8.44
CA THR A 418 -0.32 28.67 -8.55
C THR A 418 -1.24 27.88 -7.63
N ASP A 419 -0.73 27.43 -6.49
CA ASP A 419 -1.52 26.76 -5.47
C ASP A 419 -2.49 27.72 -4.77
N ALA A 420 -3.34 27.19 -3.89
CA ALA A 420 -4.39 27.97 -3.24
C ALA A 420 -3.83 29.15 -2.45
N GLU A 421 -2.74 28.95 -1.70
CA GLU A 421 -2.08 30.01 -0.90
C GLU A 421 -1.55 31.15 -1.79
N VAL A 422 -0.95 30.79 -2.92
CA VAL A 422 -0.44 31.78 -3.90
C VAL A 422 -1.59 32.54 -4.54
N LEU A 423 -2.65 31.85 -4.97
CA LEU A 423 -3.83 32.51 -5.56
C LEU A 423 -4.53 33.42 -4.56
N GLU A 424 -4.60 33.04 -3.30
CA GLU A 424 -5.17 33.87 -2.23
C GLU A 424 -4.39 35.18 -2.08
N ARG A 425 -3.07 35.14 -2.00
CA ARG A 425 -2.21 36.35 -1.94
C ARG A 425 -2.32 37.21 -3.21
N LEU A 426 -2.40 36.56 -4.40
CA LEU A 426 -2.57 37.28 -5.67
C LEU A 426 -3.97 37.90 -5.82
N SER A 427 -4.95 37.43 -5.07
CA SER A 427 -6.31 38.00 -5.04
C SER A 427 -6.35 39.44 -4.51
N GLU A 428 -5.34 39.88 -3.77
CA GLU A 428 -5.17 41.25 -3.35
C GLU A 428 -4.78 42.20 -4.50
N GLN A 429 -4.16 41.62 -5.57
CA GLN A 429 -3.68 42.38 -6.73
C GLN A 429 -4.66 42.38 -7.91
N SER A 430 -5.53 41.37 -8.03
CA SER A 430 -6.48 41.21 -9.12
C SER A 430 -7.65 40.33 -8.74
N GLU A 431 -8.81 40.56 -9.34
CA GLU A 431 -9.99 39.71 -9.17
C GLU A 431 -9.85 38.32 -9.82
N VAL A 432 -9.07 38.19 -10.90
CA VAL A 432 -8.91 36.93 -11.66
C VAL A 432 -8.40 35.77 -10.79
N PRO A 433 -7.34 35.92 -9.96
CA PRO A 433 -6.93 34.86 -9.03
C PRO A 433 -8.04 34.43 -8.07
N LYS A 434 -8.88 35.34 -7.60
CA LYS A 434 -9.99 35.03 -6.68
C LYS A 434 -11.05 34.18 -7.35
N LEU A 435 -11.44 34.52 -8.58
CA LEU A 435 -12.40 33.74 -9.36
C LEU A 435 -11.87 32.33 -9.66
N ILE A 436 -10.59 32.22 -10.01
CA ILE A 436 -9.95 30.93 -10.28
C ILE A 436 -9.86 30.08 -8.99
N LEU A 437 -9.55 30.70 -7.85
CA LEU A 437 -9.52 30.02 -6.56
C LEU A 437 -10.90 29.45 -6.20
N ASP A 438 -11.96 30.24 -6.40
CA ASP A 438 -13.35 29.82 -6.15
C ASP A 438 -13.74 28.62 -7.04
N ILE A 439 -13.47 28.70 -8.35
CA ILE A 439 -13.70 27.59 -9.28
C ILE A 439 -12.95 26.33 -8.84
N ARG A 440 -11.68 26.45 -8.47
CA ARG A 440 -10.86 25.32 -8.05
C ARG A 440 -11.33 24.69 -6.74
N GLN A 441 -11.75 25.50 -5.77
CA GLN A 441 -12.29 25.03 -4.50
C GLN A 441 -13.59 24.25 -4.72
N LYS A 442 -14.52 24.80 -5.50
CA LYS A 442 -15.79 24.14 -5.86
C LYS A 442 -15.55 22.85 -6.65
N SER A 443 -14.68 22.90 -7.66
CA SER A 443 -14.31 21.72 -8.47
C SER A 443 -13.67 20.62 -7.60
N LYS A 444 -12.83 20.99 -6.63
CA LYS A 444 -12.25 20.03 -5.69
C LYS A 444 -13.32 19.35 -4.83
N ILE A 445 -14.27 20.11 -4.32
CA ILE A 445 -15.38 19.55 -3.53
C ILE A 445 -16.19 18.57 -4.36
N LYS A 446 -16.57 18.96 -5.57
CA LYS A 446 -17.33 18.10 -6.46
C LYS A 446 -16.52 16.85 -6.88
N ASN A 447 -15.37 17.05 -7.53
CA ASN A 447 -14.63 15.95 -8.19
C ASN A 447 -13.90 15.04 -7.19
N THR A 448 -13.47 15.56 -6.04
CA THR A 448 -12.71 14.76 -5.07
C THR A 448 -13.62 14.04 -4.09
N TYR A 449 -14.78 14.61 -3.77
CA TYR A 449 -15.68 14.06 -2.74
C TYR A 449 -17.01 13.62 -3.31
N LEU A 450 -17.85 14.53 -3.83
CA LEU A 450 -19.22 14.18 -4.25
C LEU A 450 -19.24 13.12 -5.36
N ASP A 451 -18.46 13.33 -6.42
CA ASP A 451 -18.38 12.41 -7.57
C ASP A 451 -17.77 11.05 -7.20
N LYS A 452 -16.95 11.01 -6.15
CA LYS A 452 -16.32 9.75 -5.71
C LYS A 452 -17.12 9.01 -4.66
N ILE A 453 -17.90 9.70 -3.82
CA ILE A 453 -18.71 9.05 -2.78
C ILE A 453 -19.85 8.25 -3.40
N ILE A 454 -20.61 8.85 -4.33
CA ILE A 454 -21.83 8.25 -4.89
C ILE A 454 -21.61 6.85 -5.46
N PRO A 455 -20.62 6.62 -6.36
CA PRO A 455 -20.40 5.28 -6.94
C PRO A 455 -19.82 4.25 -5.94
N GLN A 456 -19.36 4.70 -4.77
CA GLN A 456 -18.78 3.83 -3.75
C GLN A 456 -19.76 3.51 -2.62
N LEU A 457 -20.96 4.08 -2.64
CA LEU A 457 -21.98 3.73 -1.68
C LEU A 457 -22.52 2.33 -1.95
N ASP A 458 -22.49 1.50 -0.93
CA ASP A 458 -23.13 0.19 -0.96
C ASP A 458 -24.67 0.31 -1.11
N ARG A 459 -25.33 -0.83 -1.30
CA ARG A 459 -26.79 -0.89 -1.46
C ARG A 459 -27.55 -0.29 -0.27
N ASP A 460 -26.97 -0.35 0.93
CA ASP A 460 -27.51 0.23 2.16
C ASP A 460 -27.19 1.74 2.33
N SER A 461 -26.63 2.37 1.29
CA SER A 461 -26.19 3.77 1.28
C SER A 461 -25.12 4.09 2.32
N ARG A 462 -24.29 3.13 2.69
CA ARG A 462 -23.12 3.33 3.54
C ARG A 462 -21.86 3.37 2.71
N LEU A 463 -20.95 4.23 3.11
CA LEU A 463 -19.58 4.28 2.58
C LEU A 463 -18.68 3.49 3.51
N ARG A 464 -18.02 2.49 2.95
CA ARG A 464 -17.03 1.67 3.64
C ARG A 464 -15.65 1.99 3.10
N THR A 465 -14.73 2.29 4.01
CA THR A 465 -13.35 2.65 3.68
C THR A 465 -12.39 1.92 4.60
N GLY A 466 -11.18 1.66 4.13
CA GLY A 466 -10.15 0.99 4.92
C GLY A 466 -9.38 1.97 5.81
N PHE A 467 -8.99 1.49 6.99
CA PHE A 467 -8.05 2.15 7.89
C PHE A 467 -6.87 1.23 8.17
N ASN A 468 -5.65 1.75 8.17
CA ASN A 468 -4.45 0.97 8.42
C ASN A 468 -3.80 1.40 9.74
N LEU A 469 -3.42 0.41 10.56
CA LEU A 469 -2.68 0.59 11.80
C LEU A 469 -1.17 0.74 11.56
N HIS A 470 -0.69 0.25 10.42
CA HIS A 470 0.74 0.18 10.04
C HIS A 470 1.15 1.24 9.00
N GLY A 471 0.30 2.21 8.71
CA GLY A 471 0.51 3.16 7.61
C GLY A 471 1.30 4.41 7.95
N THR A 472 1.76 4.58 9.20
CA THR A 472 2.53 5.75 9.66
C THR A 472 3.57 5.35 10.69
N THR A 473 4.70 6.07 10.75
CA THR A 473 5.73 5.86 11.77
C THR A 473 5.31 6.30 13.18
N SER A 474 4.26 7.12 13.27
CA SER A 474 3.79 7.71 14.54
C SER A 474 2.71 6.90 15.25
N GLY A 475 2.28 5.76 14.70
CA GLY A 475 1.14 4.98 15.20
C GLY A 475 -0.23 5.59 14.92
N ARG A 476 -0.31 6.69 14.15
CA ARG A 476 -1.60 7.22 13.69
C ARG A 476 -2.20 6.34 12.62
N LEU A 477 -3.53 6.25 12.58
CA LEU A 477 -4.23 5.57 11.50
C LEU A 477 -3.99 6.29 10.17
N SER A 478 -3.87 5.54 9.09
CA SER A 478 -3.98 6.04 7.72
C SER A 478 -5.21 5.42 7.05
N SER A 479 -5.77 6.12 6.06
CA SER A 479 -6.88 5.57 5.27
C SER A 479 -6.37 4.91 4.00
N SER A 480 -7.02 3.81 3.64
CA SER A 480 -6.81 3.09 2.38
C SER A 480 -8.08 3.04 1.55
N GLY A 481 -7.96 2.58 0.29
CA GLY A 481 -9.08 2.46 -0.64
C GLY A 481 -9.27 3.68 -1.54
N LYS A 482 -10.39 3.70 -2.26
CA LYS A 482 -10.66 4.71 -3.31
C LYS A 482 -10.95 6.11 -2.77
N LEU A 483 -11.40 6.23 -1.51
CA LEU A 483 -11.69 7.50 -0.86
C LEU A 483 -11.05 7.54 0.52
N ASN A 484 -10.20 8.55 0.75
CA ASN A 484 -9.63 8.81 2.07
C ASN A 484 -10.61 9.60 2.94
N MET A 485 -11.32 8.90 3.83
CA MET A 485 -12.29 9.52 4.74
C MET A 485 -11.67 10.47 5.77
N GLN A 486 -10.39 10.33 6.09
CA GLN A 486 -9.68 11.24 7.00
C GLN A 486 -9.39 12.60 6.37
N GLN A 487 -9.53 12.72 5.04
CA GLN A 487 -9.32 13.99 4.30
C GLN A 487 -10.63 14.69 3.94
N LEU A 488 -11.78 14.26 4.45
CA LEU A 488 -13.03 14.98 4.26
C LEU A 488 -12.87 16.42 4.77
N PRO A 489 -13.35 17.43 4.02
CA PRO A 489 -13.16 18.83 4.39
C PRO A 489 -13.86 19.11 5.72
N ARG A 490 -13.08 19.65 6.69
CA ARG A 490 -13.50 19.79 8.08
C ARG A 490 -14.77 20.66 8.23
N ASP A 491 -14.81 21.74 7.51
CA ASP A 491 -15.83 22.78 7.66
C ASP A 491 -16.75 22.93 6.43
N ASN A 492 -16.84 21.86 5.60
CA ASN A 492 -17.70 21.90 4.42
C ASN A 492 -19.08 21.28 4.71
N PRO A 493 -20.14 22.09 4.83
CA PRO A 493 -21.48 21.61 5.14
C PRO A 493 -22.12 20.86 3.98
N ILE A 494 -21.62 21.01 2.74
CA ILE A 494 -22.18 20.36 1.56
C ILE A 494 -21.86 18.85 1.62
N VAL A 495 -20.60 18.50 1.89
CA VAL A 495 -20.17 17.10 1.99
C VAL A 495 -20.62 16.49 3.32
N LYS A 496 -20.26 17.11 4.45
CA LYS A 496 -20.62 16.59 5.79
C LYS A 496 -22.11 16.57 6.04
N GLY A 497 -22.85 17.54 5.50
CA GLY A 497 -24.32 17.56 5.61
C GLY A 497 -25.01 16.40 4.87
N CYS A 498 -24.29 15.63 4.06
CA CYS A 498 -24.81 14.42 3.43
C CYS A 498 -24.65 13.17 4.32
N ILE A 499 -23.84 13.23 5.38
CA ILE A 499 -23.76 12.18 6.40
C ILE A 499 -25.03 12.25 7.26
N LYS A 500 -25.67 11.11 7.48
CA LYS A 500 -26.86 11.06 8.35
C LYS A 500 -26.77 9.84 9.26
N ALA A 501 -27.37 9.93 10.43
CA ALA A 501 -27.55 8.77 11.28
C ALA A 501 -28.47 7.74 10.62
N ALA A 502 -28.27 6.45 10.90
CA ALA A 502 -29.21 5.41 10.57
C ALA A 502 -30.55 5.65 11.31
N GLU A 503 -31.62 5.05 10.85
CA GLU A 503 -32.93 5.16 11.49
C GLU A 503 -32.85 4.70 12.95
N GLY A 504 -33.45 5.48 13.87
CA GLY A 504 -33.36 5.23 15.30
C GLY A 504 -32.06 5.58 15.98
N HIS A 505 -31.04 6.07 15.25
CA HIS A 505 -29.71 6.39 15.77
C HIS A 505 -29.41 7.89 15.72
N ARG A 506 -28.38 8.29 16.44
CA ARG A 506 -27.80 9.64 16.41
C ARG A 506 -26.30 9.56 16.19
N ILE A 507 -25.74 10.55 15.51
CA ILE A 507 -24.28 10.72 15.40
C ILE A 507 -23.81 11.46 16.64
N VAL A 508 -22.85 10.88 17.34
CA VAL A 508 -22.13 11.51 18.44
C VAL A 508 -20.69 11.76 17.98
N ALA A 509 -20.26 13.01 18.01
CA ALA A 509 -18.88 13.39 17.69
C ALA A 509 -18.20 13.84 18.98
N MET A 510 -17.03 13.24 19.26
CA MET A 510 -16.16 13.61 20.36
C MET A 510 -14.77 13.87 19.79
N ASP A 511 -14.19 15.01 20.16
CA ASP A 511 -12.84 15.40 19.72
C ASP A 511 -12.02 15.84 20.93
N LEU A 512 -10.75 15.41 20.97
CA LEU A 512 -9.80 15.81 22.00
C LEU A 512 -9.11 17.09 21.54
N THR A 513 -9.47 18.21 22.14
CA THR A 513 -8.90 19.52 21.80
C THR A 513 -7.41 19.56 22.13
N THR A 514 -6.56 19.80 21.12
CA THR A 514 -5.10 19.97 21.29
C THR A 514 -4.41 18.80 22.01
N ALA A 515 -4.86 17.56 21.78
CA ALA A 515 -4.36 16.36 22.47
C ALA A 515 -2.83 16.21 22.41
N ASP A 516 -2.21 16.45 21.24
CA ASP A 516 -0.76 16.32 21.07
C ASP A 516 0.02 17.29 21.99
N VAL A 517 -0.45 18.54 22.11
CA VAL A 517 0.20 19.55 22.98
C VAL A 517 -0.02 19.22 24.45
N TYR A 518 -1.21 18.71 24.79
CA TYR A 518 -1.51 18.29 26.14
C TYR A 518 -0.59 17.14 26.60
N VAL A 519 -0.45 16.12 25.79
CA VAL A 519 0.48 15.02 26.05
C VAL A 519 1.93 15.49 26.12
N ALA A 520 2.34 16.39 25.20
CA ALA A 520 3.69 16.95 25.22
C ALA A 520 3.97 17.74 26.50
N SER A 521 2.99 18.50 27.00
CA SER A 521 3.14 19.25 28.27
C SER A 521 3.34 18.33 29.48
N ILE A 522 2.63 17.20 29.51
CA ILE A 522 2.78 16.17 30.56
C ILE A 522 4.16 15.51 30.48
N LEU A 523 4.58 15.10 29.28
CA LEU A 523 5.88 14.44 29.08
C LEU A 523 7.06 15.37 29.40
N ALA A 524 6.94 16.65 29.02
CA ALA A 524 7.93 17.67 29.34
C ALA A 524 7.90 18.13 30.81
N LYS A 525 6.83 17.79 31.55
CA LYS A 525 6.57 18.29 32.91
C LYS A 525 6.53 19.82 32.95
N ASP A 526 5.97 20.45 31.90
CA ASP A 526 5.84 21.89 31.79
C ASP A 526 4.59 22.35 32.55
N GLU A 527 4.78 22.82 33.78
CA GLU A 527 3.67 23.25 34.65
C GLU A 527 2.90 24.41 34.05
N ALA A 528 3.55 25.35 33.36
CA ALA A 528 2.88 26.49 32.74
C ALA A 528 1.90 26.07 31.64
N LEU A 529 2.32 25.15 30.79
CA LEU A 529 1.45 24.55 29.75
C LEU A 529 0.35 23.68 30.38
N MET A 530 0.66 22.87 31.39
CA MET A 530 -0.34 22.05 32.09
C MET A 530 -1.41 22.91 32.76
N ASP A 531 -1.06 24.07 33.31
CA ASP A 531 -2.02 24.98 33.95
C ASP A 531 -2.99 25.62 32.94
N VAL A 532 -2.56 25.88 31.70
CA VAL A 532 -3.47 26.31 30.63
C VAL A 532 -4.59 25.30 30.41
N PHE A 533 -4.24 24.03 30.38
CA PHE A 533 -5.23 22.96 30.17
C PHE A 533 -6.12 22.72 31.41
N ARG A 534 -5.54 22.75 32.63
CA ARG A 534 -6.29 22.63 33.89
C ARG A 534 -7.31 23.75 34.10
N SER A 535 -6.96 24.95 33.68
CA SER A 535 -7.84 26.12 33.77
C SER A 535 -8.90 26.19 32.66
N GLY A 536 -8.88 25.25 31.69
CA GLY A 536 -9.79 25.29 30.52
C GLY A 536 -9.44 26.38 29.53
N GLY A 537 -8.23 26.93 29.57
CA GLY A 537 -7.74 27.95 28.67
C GLY A 537 -7.54 27.44 27.22
N ASN A 538 -7.59 28.37 26.27
CA ASN A 538 -7.24 28.07 24.89
C ASN A 538 -5.73 28.21 24.69
N PHE A 539 -5.06 27.08 24.44
CA PHE A 539 -3.61 27.01 24.25
C PHE A 539 -3.10 28.04 23.21
N HIS A 540 -3.73 28.07 22.03
CA HIS A 540 -3.29 28.97 20.96
C HIS A 540 -3.44 30.45 21.32
N SER A 541 -4.52 30.80 22.02
CA SER A 541 -4.74 32.17 22.50
C SER A 541 -3.79 32.58 23.64
N THR A 542 -3.32 31.58 24.41
CA THR A 542 -2.40 31.85 25.53
C THR A 542 -0.96 32.07 25.05
N ILE A 543 -0.58 31.42 23.95
CA ILE A 543 0.77 31.54 23.34
C ILE A 543 0.86 32.75 22.39
N ALA A 544 -0.24 33.14 21.72
CA ALA A 544 -0.29 34.30 20.86
C ALA A 544 -0.20 35.61 21.66
#